data_a7f9de45998ea3f40bfdc1909e97ede1
#
_entry.id   a7f9de45998ea3f40bfdc1909e97ede1
#
_cell.length_a   1.000
_cell.length_b   1.000
_cell.length_c   1.000
_cell.angle_alpha   90.00
_cell.angle_beta   90.00
_cell.angle_gamma   90.00
#
_symmetry.space_group_name_H-M   'P 1'
#
loop_
_entity.id
_entity.type
_entity.pdbx_description
1 polymer ?
#
loop_
_entity_poly.entity_id
_entity_poly.type
_entity_poly.pdbx_seq_one_letter_code
_entity_poly.pdbx_strand_id
1 'polypeptide(L)'
;MNKSIFYRFAVTLAFGLLAAMPVYAGGGGWLIKPLGLMLGGAMVITIILTWLKQANILSFIIMGIVMGLALGLQTSGLADHESHYPGMASILSGFQEIGIILVMFMAGVNFNLKDITKRLGFIISNGVGFIGLGLLFFYWAATRFAGTEGFSESIFFALCLVVPSSFLVSASLQYREDEDSLHGQIATGTTVIGTLLAVVLLAKLQATGGLDSGASSAVSNLWLTEQILLLVVIVMLISKFILEPVVRYLLRSSELLFISAVGYCMGIAAICGALGISPEAGAFFAGISLGSLPYRLDIEDKVGPLKSFGAILLFLTLGVNMSDLDGSLYSNNVGVIITLTLLVVIIKPIIVIITGSLPNIKSRTAVLGGVTTNQASEITIIIALLAWKAGVFSDEIFAILISVSLLSFILSALGQWAQFSLFNGFKGMLHFMDRNPSAFEITRDHGMEMKDHVVLLAYNEVSYEVAEYYQQKGEKVLMIDTDPEIIRHFQAQKESNIVPLYADIMDSSIWSEFKFDQAKLVVSCRGLLQMNIELSDFLRQKSPDLPFVAVTTSHEDALELYDNNVRYVVQTDYMASKSFRDVFAKEIDKPGAESFGDSGSQHWKDTRAIRDNLGEIFKLV
;
A
#
# COMPACT_ATOMS: atom_id res chain seq x y z
N MET A 1 -1.44 28.71 7.56
CA MET A 1 -1.60 28.69 9.04
C MET A 1 -0.31 28.19 9.65
N ASN A 2 0.30 28.96 10.54
CA ASN A 2 1.68 28.70 11.01
C ASN A 2 1.78 27.33 11.71
N LYS A 3 2.54 26.39 11.15
CA LYS A 3 2.70 25.00 11.66
C LYS A 3 2.92 24.95 13.18
N SER A 4 3.63 25.94 13.74
CA SER A 4 3.90 26.02 15.19
C SER A 4 2.66 26.33 16.05
N ILE A 5 1.67 27.06 15.54
CA ILE A 5 0.43 27.41 16.26
C ILE A 5 -0.50 26.21 16.28
N PHE A 6 -0.59 25.47 15.16
CA PHE A 6 -1.38 24.26 15.06
C PHE A 6 -0.85 23.17 16.03
N TYR A 7 0.47 23.01 16.12
CA TYR A 7 1.10 22.06 17.07
C TYR A 7 0.83 22.42 18.52
N ARG A 8 0.98 23.67 18.90
CA ARG A 8 0.68 24.12 20.27
C ARG A 8 -0.80 23.89 20.60
N PHE A 9 -1.69 24.14 19.66
CA PHE A 9 -3.12 23.89 19.84
C PHE A 9 -3.42 22.40 19.96
N ALA A 10 -2.88 21.55 19.10
CA ALA A 10 -3.07 20.09 19.14
C ALA A 10 -2.52 19.47 20.43
N VAL A 11 -1.31 19.85 20.84
CA VAL A 11 -0.70 19.40 22.11
C VAL A 11 -1.48 19.89 23.32
N THR A 12 -1.92 21.16 23.33
CA THR A 12 -2.74 21.72 24.43
C THR A 12 -4.12 21.08 24.49
N LEU A 13 -4.72 20.78 23.34
CA LEU A 13 -5.99 20.06 23.26
C LEU A 13 -5.84 18.62 23.77
N ALA A 14 -4.72 17.96 23.43
CA ALA A 14 -4.37 16.63 23.89
C ALA A 14 -4.24 16.53 25.40
N PHE A 15 -3.42 17.42 25.97
CA PHE A 15 -3.26 17.51 27.42
C PHE A 15 -4.54 17.97 28.11
N GLY A 16 -5.32 18.86 27.50
CA GLY A 16 -6.62 19.31 28.02
C GLY A 16 -7.66 18.18 28.03
N LEU A 17 -7.72 17.35 26.99
CA LEU A 17 -8.59 16.17 26.92
C LEU A 17 -8.16 15.09 27.92
N LEU A 18 -6.87 14.84 28.07
CA LEU A 18 -6.34 13.91 29.06
C LEU A 18 -6.51 14.41 30.49
N ALA A 19 -6.39 15.71 30.74
CA ALA A 19 -6.56 16.33 32.06
C ALA A 19 -8.04 16.56 32.44
N ALA A 20 -8.93 16.66 31.47
CA ALA A 20 -10.37 16.85 31.67
C ALA A 20 -11.13 15.55 31.95
N MET A 21 -10.45 14.46 32.29
CA MET A 21 -11.06 13.17 32.66
C MET A 21 -11.53 13.17 34.13
N PRO A 22 -12.76 13.61 34.48
CA PRO A 22 -13.35 13.17 35.72
C PRO A 22 -13.89 11.76 35.49
N VAL A 23 -13.24 10.80 36.13
CA VAL A 23 -13.77 9.45 36.33
C VAL A 23 -15.01 9.56 37.21
N TYR A 24 -16.18 9.86 36.61
CA TYR A 24 -17.45 9.76 37.34
C TYR A 24 -18.42 8.87 36.59
N ALA A 25 -18.62 7.69 37.12
CA ALA A 25 -19.70 6.78 36.81
C ALA A 25 -21.03 7.42 37.25
N GLY A 26 -21.85 7.82 36.29
CA GLY A 26 -23.20 8.32 36.60
C GLY A 26 -23.98 8.71 35.37
N GLY A 27 -24.89 7.83 34.91
CA GLY A 27 -26.03 8.16 34.05
C GLY A 27 -25.75 8.40 32.55
N GLY A 28 -26.31 7.55 31.69
CA GLY A 28 -26.64 7.88 30.27
C GLY A 28 -25.54 8.03 29.21
N GLY A 29 -24.27 7.84 29.54
CA GLY A 29 -23.17 8.04 28.56
C GLY A 29 -22.02 7.06 28.73
N TRP A 30 -22.28 5.91 29.31
CA TRP A 30 -21.26 4.91 29.67
C TRP A 30 -20.44 4.41 28.47
N LEU A 31 -21.01 4.35 27.25
CA LEU A 31 -20.33 3.94 26.03
C LEU A 31 -19.65 5.11 25.31
N ILE A 32 -20.34 6.27 25.24
CA ILE A 32 -19.87 7.43 24.47
C ILE A 32 -18.58 8.02 25.08
N LYS A 33 -18.46 8.05 26.41
CA LYS A 33 -17.29 8.60 27.09
C LYS A 33 -16.02 7.85 26.77
N PRO A 34 -15.89 6.50 27.02
CA PRO A 34 -14.68 5.78 26.69
C PRO A 34 -14.38 5.79 25.20
N LEU A 35 -15.39 5.63 24.32
CA LEU A 35 -15.18 5.70 22.87
C LEU A 35 -14.71 7.09 22.41
N GLY A 36 -15.31 8.14 22.92
CA GLY A 36 -14.90 9.51 22.61
C GLY A 36 -13.44 9.79 23.01
N LEU A 37 -13.03 9.30 24.18
CA LEU A 37 -11.66 9.40 24.67
C LEU A 37 -10.69 8.56 23.83
N MET A 38 -11.08 7.33 23.49
CA MET A 38 -10.28 6.46 22.65
C MET A 38 -10.04 7.06 21.25
N LEU A 39 -11.09 7.53 20.59
CA LEU A 39 -10.99 8.12 19.25
C LEU A 39 -10.30 9.50 19.28
N GLY A 40 -10.63 10.34 20.27
CA GLY A 40 -10.01 11.66 20.42
C GLY A 40 -8.53 11.57 20.77
N GLY A 41 -8.16 10.67 21.68
CA GLY A 41 -6.76 10.42 22.02
C GLY A 41 -5.98 9.80 20.87
N ALA A 42 -6.58 8.85 20.14
CA ALA A 42 -5.97 8.29 18.94
C ALA A 42 -5.70 9.37 17.88
N MET A 43 -6.64 10.31 17.66
CA MET A 43 -6.44 11.43 16.75
C MET A 43 -5.19 12.26 17.11
N VAL A 44 -5.01 12.55 18.39
CA VAL A 44 -3.85 13.32 18.85
C VAL A 44 -2.54 12.57 18.63
N ILE A 45 -2.50 11.28 19.00
CA ILE A 45 -1.32 10.44 18.79
C ILE A 45 -1.02 10.31 17.29
N THR A 46 -2.06 10.20 16.45
CA THR A 46 -1.93 10.17 14.99
C THR A 46 -1.22 11.43 14.47
N ILE A 47 -1.60 12.62 14.93
CA ILE A 47 -0.95 13.87 14.53
C ILE A 47 0.55 13.85 14.87
N ILE A 48 0.90 13.36 16.07
CA ILE A 48 2.29 13.24 16.50
C ILE A 48 3.07 12.24 15.64
N LEU A 49 2.49 11.05 15.40
CA LEU A 49 3.14 10.00 14.62
C LEU A 49 3.27 10.37 13.13
N THR A 50 2.31 11.09 12.57
CA THR A 50 2.40 11.62 11.20
C THR A 50 3.58 12.60 11.08
N TRP A 51 3.81 13.43 12.10
CA TRP A 51 5.00 14.28 12.13
C TRP A 51 6.30 13.47 12.20
N LEU A 52 6.30 12.36 12.94
CA LEU A 52 7.43 11.42 13.01
C LEU A 52 7.53 10.52 11.76
N LYS A 53 6.69 10.72 10.75
CA LYS A 53 6.60 9.89 9.53
C LYS A 53 6.37 8.40 9.83
N GLN A 54 5.62 8.10 10.89
CA GLN A 54 5.28 6.75 11.32
C GLN A 54 3.87 6.36 10.87
N ALA A 55 3.62 5.04 10.81
CA ALA A 55 2.33 4.50 10.41
C ALA A 55 1.21 4.87 11.42
N ASN A 56 0.07 5.36 10.94
CA ASN A 56 -1.07 5.76 11.78
C ASN A 56 -1.65 4.61 12.61
N ILE A 57 -1.44 3.36 12.18
CA ILE A 57 -1.87 2.15 12.91
C ILE A 57 -1.31 2.13 14.33
N LEU A 58 -0.08 2.58 14.54
CA LEU A 58 0.56 2.63 15.85
C LEU A 58 -0.21 3.51 16.84
N SER A 59 -0.82 4.60 16.38
CA SER A 59 -1.59 5.51 17.24
C SER A 59 -2.79 4.83 17.87
N PHE A 60 -3.47 3.99 17.11
CA PHE A 60 -4.66 3.28 17.59
C PHE A 60 -4.30 2.24 18.63
N ILE A 61 -3.22 1.49 18.43
CA ILE A 61 -2.73 0.50 19.38
C ILE A 61 -2.24 1.17 20.67
N ILE A 62 -1.43 2.22 20.56
CA ILE A 62 -0.94 2.96 21.73
C ILE A 62 -2.10 3.51 22.53
N MET A 63 -3.11 4.09 21.85
CA MET A 63 -4.28 4.61 22.54
C MET A 63 -5.11 3.49 23.19
N GLY A 64 -5.24 2.34 22.53
CA GLY A 64 -5.88 1.15 23.09
C GLY A 64 -5.19 0.68 24.39
N ILE A 65 -3.86 0.58 24.39
CA ILE A 65 -3.08 0.21 25.59
C ILE A 65 -3.30 1.25 26.72
N VAL A 66 -3.18 2.54 26.40
CA VAL A 66 -3.37 3.60 27.39
C VAL A 66 -4.75 3.56 28.01
N MET A 67 -5.78 3.32 27.21
CA MET A 67 -7.16 3.25 27.69
C MET A 67 -7.45 1.95 28.44
N GLY A 68 -6.89 0.83 28.00
CA GLY A 68 -6.97 -0.44 28.73
C GLY A 68 -6.42 -0.31 30.15
N LEU A 69 -5.22 0.25 30.26
CA LEU A 69 -4.56 0.50 31.56
C LEU A 69 -5.29 1.57 32.41
N ALA A 70 -5.71 2.69 31.79
CA ALA A 70 -6.29 3.82 32.52
C ALA A 70 -7.73 3.57 33.00
N LEU A 71 -8.53 2.85 32.23
CA LEU A 71 -9.94 2.57 32.53
C LEU A 71 -10.20 1.15 33.04
N GLY A 72 -9.15 0.31 33.11
CA GLY A 72 -9.29 -1.09 33.47
C GLY A 72 -10.22 -1.84 32.50
N LEU A 73 -10.19 -1.47 31.23
CA LEU A 73 -10.98 -2.14 30.19
C LEU A 73 -10.34 -3.50 29.92
N GLN A 74 -11.08 -4.57 30.19
CA GLN A 74 -10.64 -5.94 29.92
C GLN A 74 -11.55 -6.54 28.85
N THR A 75 -10.96 -7.28 27.93
CA THR A 75 -11.66 -7.99 26.85
C THR A 75 -11.72 -9.50 27.14
N SER A 76 -10.82 -10.02 27.97
CA SER A 76 -10.84 -11.39 28.45
C SER A 76 -11.81 -11.51 29.62
N GLY A 77 -12.95 -12.14 29.41
CA GLY A 77 -13.93 -12.40 30.46
C GLY A 77 -13.46 -13.38 31.57
N LEU A 78 -12.16 -13.46 31.84
CA LEU A 78 -11.51 -14.38 32.78
C LEU A 78 -11.26 -13.77 34.17
N ALA A 79 -11.54 -12.50 34.38
CA ALA A 79 -11.36 -11.92 35.70
C ALA A 79 -12.68 -11.39 36.27
N ASP A 80 -13.13 -11.98 37.39
CA ASP A 80 -14.20 -11.52 38.27
C ASP A 80 -13.89 -10.16 38.95
N HIS A 81 -13.06 -9.31 38.34
CA HIS A 81 -12.82 -7.98 38.86
C HIS A 81 -13.83 -7.00 38.25
N GLU A 82 -14.55 -6.33 39.14
CA GLU A 82 -15.51 -5.27 38.88
C GLU A 82 -14.92 -4.26 37.87
N SER A 83 -15.14 -4.51 36.56
CA SER A 83 -14.84 -3.51 35.56
C SER A 83 -15.75 -2.31 35.77
N HIS A 84 -15.18 -1.10 35.80
CA HIS A 84 -15.95 0.15 35.94
C HIS A 84 -17.00 0.34 34.82
N TYR A 85 -16.95 -0.50 33.78
CA TYR A 85 -17.84 -0.48 32.62
C TYR A 85 -18.35 -1.88 32.26
N PRO A 86 -19.37 -2.39 32.97
CA PRO A 86 -19.95 -3.72 32.71
C PRO A 86 -20.48 -3.77 31.26
N GLY A 87 -20.15 -4.85 30.53
CA GLY A 87 -20.54 -5.06 29.14
C GLY A 87 -19.62 -4.43 28.09
N MET A 88 -18.61 -3.66 28.50
CA MET A 88 -17.65 -3.05 27.55
C MET A 88 -16.82 -4.11 26.80
N ALA A 89 -16.44 -5.20 27.45
CA ALA A 89 -15.73 -6.32 26.84
C ALA A 89 -16.47 -6.89 25.61
N SER A 90 -17.78 -7.11 25.74
CA SER A 90 -18.63 -7.62 24.64
C SER A 90 -18.71 -6.63 23.47
N ILE A 91 -18.76 -5.34 23.77
CA ILE A 91 -18.80 -4.29 22.75
C ILE A 91 -17.46 -4.18 22.03
N LEU A 92 -16.36 -4.19 22.78
CA LEU A 92 -15.01 -4.17 22.21
C LEU A 92 -14.75 -5.40 21.35
N SER A 93 -15.19 -6.60 21.78
CA SER A 93 -15.07 -7.80 20.94
C SER A 93 -15.89 -7.70 19.66
N GLY A 94 -17.11 -7.14 19.70
CA GLY A 94 -17.92 -6.87 18.51
C GLY A 94 -17.27 -5.84 17.57
N PHE A 95 -16.67 -4.78 18.10
CA PHE A 95 -15.92 -3.82 17.31
C PHE A 95 -14.70 -4.43 16.66
N GLN A 96 -13.98 -5.31 17.37
CA GLN A 96 -12.85 -6.05 16.84
C GLN A 96 -13.26 -6.93 15.65
N GLU A 97 -14.36 -7.69 15.79
CA GLU A 97 -14.90 -8.54 14.72
C GLU A 97 -15.29 -7.72 13.47
N ILE A 98 -16.05 -6.64 13.66
CA ILE A 98 -16.41 -5.72 12.57
C ILE A 98 -15.13 -5.13 11.94
N GLY A 99 -14.17 -4.71 12.76
CA GLY A 99 -12.90 -4.17 12.30
C GLY A 99 -12.13 -5.15 11.42
N ILE A 100 -12.03 -6.40 11.84
CA ILE A 100 -11.39 -7.48 11.08
C ILE A 100 -12.10 -7.68 9.74
N ILE A 101 -13.44 -7.82 9.74
CA ILE A 101 -14.24 -8.03 8.53
C ILE A 101 -14.01 -6.89 7.52
N LEU A 102 -14.05 -5.63 7.99
CA LEU A 102 -13.85 -4.46 7.12
C LEU A 102 -12.43 -4.37 6.56
N VAL A 103 -11.41 -4.65 7.37
CA VAL A 103 -10.01 -4.66 6.93
C VAL A 103 -9.78 -5.77 5.90
N MET A 104 -10.31 -6.97 6.14
CA MET A 104 -10.21 -8.10 5.22
C MET A 104 -10.96 -7.85 3.90
N PHE A 105 -12.14 -7.25 3.96
CA PHE A 105 -12.90 -6.84 2.78
C PHE A 105 -12.10 -5.86 1.92
N MET A 106 -11.54 -4.83 2.51
CA MET A 106 -10.76 -3.84 1.78
C MET A 106 -9.42 -4.41 1.25
N ALA A 107 -8.80 -5.33 1.97
CA ALA A 107 -7.66 -6.08 1.44
C ALA A 107 -8.04 -6.86 0.17
N GLY A 108 -9.26 -7.43 0.14
CA GLY A 108 -9.82 -8.08 -1.03
C GLY A 108 -10.13 -7.13 -2.19
N VAL A 109 -10.71 -5.94 -1.93
CA VAL A 109 -11.00 -4.92 -2.97
C VAL A 109 -9.73 -4.45 -3.66
N ASN A 110 -8.64 -4.30 -2.91
CA ASN A 110 -7.34 -3.90 -3.44
C ASN A 110 -6.65 -5.01 -4.26
N PHE A 111 -7.22 -6.23 -4.24
CA PHE A 111 -6.68 -7.39 -4.93
C PHE A 111 -7.09 -7.39 -6.41
N ASN A 112 -6.17 -7.00 -7.30
CA ASN A 112 -6.45 -6.97 -8.74
C ASN A 112 -6.00 -8.26 -9.44
N LEU A 113 -6.96 -9.13 -9.76
CA LEU A 113 -6.69 -10.38 -10.49
C LEU A 113 -6.13 -10.15 -11.89
N LYS A 114 -6.50 -9.04 -12.56
CA LYS A 114 -6.04 -8.75 -13.92
C LYS A 114 -4.57 -8.41 -13.97
N ASP A 115 -4.06 -7.65 -13.01
CA ASP A 115 -2.66 -7.27 -12.94
C ASP A 115 -1.77 -8.49 -12.64
N ILE A 116 -2.30 -9.44 -11.83
CA ILE A 116 -1.64 -10.71 -11.57
C ILE A 116 -1.54 -11.55 -12.84
N THR A 117 -2.62 -11.62 -13.64
CA THR A 117 -2.65 -12.49 -14.83
C THR A 117 -1.72 -12.01 -15.95
N LYS A 118 -1.48 -10.72 -16.09
CA LYS A 118 -0.60 -10.16 -17.12
C LYS A 118 0.87 -10.54 -16.93
N ARG A 119 1.33 -10.73 -15.70
CA ARG A 119 2.73 -11.02 -15.35
C ARG A 119 2.87 -12.26 -14.46
N LEU A 120 1.96 -13.21 -14.63
CA LEU A 120 1.75 -14.37 -13.75
C LEU A 120 3.05 -15.14 -13.48
N GLY A 121 3.87 -15.39 -14.50
CA GLY A 121 5.09 -16.16 -14.36
C GLY A 121 6.12 -15.51 -13.44
N PHE A 122 6.28 -14.20 -13.55
CA PHE A 122 7.23 -13.43 -12.75
C PHE A 122 6.75 -13.25 -11.29
N ILE A 123 5.49 -12.84 -11.11
CA ILE A 123 4.87 -12.65 -9.79
C ILE A 123 4.82 -13.96 -9.01
N ILE A 124 4.42 -15.06 -9.67
CA ILE A 124 4.34 -16.38 -9.03
C ILE A 124 5.74 -16.88 -8.65
N SER A 125 6.73 -16.82 -9.54
CA SER A 125 8.06 -17.32 -9.24
C SER A 125 8.71 -16.58 -8.07
N ASN A 126 8.62 -15.25 -8.05
CA ASN A 126 9.15 -14.44 -6.95
C ASN A 126 8.35 -14.61 -5.65
N GLY A 127 7.02 -14.48 -5.72
CA GLY A 127 6.17 -14.56 -4.54
C GLY A 127 6.15 -15.94 -3.91
N VAL A 128 6.07 -17.01 -4.69
CA VAL A 128 6.14 -18.39 -4.17
C VAL A 128 7.54 -18.68 -3.61
N GLY A 129 8.60 -18.25 -4.30
CA GLY A 129 9.97 -18.37 -3.80
C GLY A 129 10.17 -17.62 -2.48
N PHE A 130 9.68 -16.38 -2.40
CA PHE A 130 9.74 -15.56 -1.19
C PHE A 130 9.00 -16.23 -0.01
N ILE A 131 7.75 -16.63 -0.22
CA ILE A 131 6.95 -17.27 0.83
C ILE A 131 7.56 -18.61 1.23
N GLY A 132 8.00 -19.45 0.27
CA GLY A 132 8.59 -20.75 0.55
C GLY A 132 9.88 -20.65 1.37
N LEU A 133 10.84 -19.82 0.95
CA LEU A 133 12.08 -19.59 1.68
C LEU A 133 11.83 -18.90 3.03
N GLY A 134 10.92 -17.94 3.04
CA GLY A 134 10.53 -17.24 4.27
C GLY A 134 9.90 -18.16 5.30
N LEU A 135 8.96 -19.02 4.89
CA LEU A 135 8.36 -20.02 5.79
C LEU A 135 9.41 -20.97 6.38
N LEU A 136 10.33 -21.47 5.57
CA LEU A 136 11.42 -22.34 6.06
C LEU A 136 12.28 -21.63 7.09
N PHE A 137 12.68 -20.38 6.79
CA PHE A 137 13.53 -19.61 7.70
C PHE A 137 12.80 -19.24 9.00
N PHE A 138 11.58 -18.70 8.91
CA PHE A 138 10.83 -18.28 10.09
C PHE A 138 10.26 -19.45 10.89
N TYR A 139 10.04 -20.62 10.27
CA TYR A 139 9.79 -21.86 11.01
C TYR A 139 11.00 -22.24 11.88
N TRP A 140 12.20 -22.21 11.32
CA TRP A 140 13.43 -22.41 12.09
C TRP A 140 13.59 -21.36 13.20
N ALA A 141 13.31 -20.09 12.91
CA ALA A 141 13.38 -19.02 13.90
C ALA A 141 12.35 -19.18 15.03
N ALA A 142 11.13 -19.63 14.72
CA ALA A 142 10.08 -19.93 15.69
C ALA A 142 10.53 -20.98 16.70
N THR A 143 11.01 -22.10 16.22
CA THR A 143 11.47 -23.22 17.09
C THR A 143 12.72 -22.86 17.87
N ARG A 144 13.59 -21.99 17.34
CA ARG A 144 14.88 -21.67 17.98
C ARG A 144 14.79 -20.51 18.98
N PHE A 145 13.93 -19.51 18.73
CA PHE A 145 13.89 -18.28 19.51
C PHE A 145 12.58 -18.10 20.27
N ALA A 146 11.43 -18.45 19.69
CA ALA A 146 10.13 -18.26 20.32
C ALA A 146 9.66 -19.46 21.15
N GLY A 147 10.39 -20.58 21.15
CA GLY A 147 10.08 -21.76 21.97
C GLY A 147 8.79 -22.48 21.53
N THR A 148 8.39 -22.34 20.26
CA THR A 148 7.21 -23.07 19.75
C THR A 148 7.50 -24.58 19.70
N GLU A 149 6.59 -25.39 20.26
CA GLU A 149 6.81 -26.83 20.41
C GLU A 149 6.13 -27.69 19.34
N GLY A 150 5.02 -27.21 18.79
CA GLY A 150 4.23 -27.94 17.79
C GLY A 150 4.54 -27.55 16.34
N PHE A 151 4.41 -28.48 15.40
CA PHE A 151 4.53 -28.18 13.96
C PHE A 151 3.52 -27.10 13.54
N SER A 152 2.27 -27.23 14.00
CA SER A 152 1.19 -26.32 13.71
C SER A 152 1.45 -24.91 14.25
N GLU A 153 1.84 -24.81 15.50
CA GLU A 153 2.17 -23.56 16.16
C GLU A 153 3.32 -22.84 15.44
N SER A 154 4.40 -23.57 15.14
CA SER A 154 5.58 -23.04 14.46
C SER A 154 5.29 -22.59 13.03
N ILE A 155 4.42 -23.29 12.28
CA ILE A 155 4.05 -22.90 10.91
C ILE A 155 3.16 -21.65 10.89
N PHE A 156 2.22 -21.52 11.83
CA PHE A 156 1.41 -20.30 11.97
C PHE A 156 2.26 -19.12 12.42
N PHE A 157 3.19 -19.34 13.35
CA PHE A 157 4.14 -18.33 13.75
C PHE A 157 5.00 -17.85 12.56
N ALA A 158 5.55 -18.78 11.80
CA ALA A 158 6.34 -18.47 10.60
C ALA A 158 5.53 -17.68 9.56
N LEU A 159 4.27 -18.09 9.33
CA LEU A 159 3.36 -17.38 8.44
C LEU A 159 3.11 -15.94 8.90
N CYS A 160 2.90 -15.76 10.20
CA CYS A 160 2.74 -14.43 10.78
C CYS A 160 3.94 -13.53 10.48
N LEU A 161 5.15 -14.03 10.43
CA LEU A 161 6.34 -13.22 10.17
C LEU A 161 6.65 -13.06 8.68
N VAL A 162 6.32 -14.03 7.82
CA VAL A 162 6.71 -13.99 6.40
C VAL A 162 5.85 -13.05 5.57
N VAL A 163 4.54 -12.97 5.82
CA VAL A 163 3.62 -12.15 5.01
C VAL A 163 3.93 -10.66 5.18
N PRO A 164 4.17 -9.91 4.09
CA PRO A 164 4.37 -8.46 4.19
C PRO A 164 3.04 -7.71 4.26
N SER A 165 3.06 -6.50 4.78
CA SER A 165 1.87 -5.64 4.91
C SER A 165 1.41 -5.10 3.56
N SER A 166 0.19 -5.40 3.17
CA SER A 166 -0.43 -4.85 1.97
C SER A 166 -0.68 -3.35 2.08
N PHE A 167 -1.02 -2.89 3.27
CA PHE A 167 -1.27 -1.49 3.54
C PHE A 167 -0.01 -0.63 3.43
N LEU A 168 1.08 -1.04 4.08
CA LEU A 168 2.32 -0.27 4.09
C LEU A 168 3.02 -0.31 2.73
N VAL A 169 2.96 -1.44 2.02
CA VAL A 169 3.50 -1.56 0.66
C VAL A 169 2.76 -0.62 -0.29
N SER A 170 1.42 -0.68 -0.35
CA SER A 170 0.63 0.22 -1.20
C SER A 170 0.86 1.68 -0.84
N ALA A 171 0.80 2.05 0.44
CA ALA A 171 1.00 3.43 0.86
C ALA A 171 2.40 3.98 0.49
N SER A 172 3.44 3.14 0.60
CA SER A 172 4.80 3.51 0.22
C SER A 172 4.95 3.71 -1.28
N LEU A 173 4.38 2.81 -2.08
CA LEU A 173 4.43 2.88 -3.54
C LEU A 173 3.61 4.05 -4.07
N GLN A 174 2.42 4.29 -3.54
CA GLN A 174 1.57 5.44 -3.90
C GLN A 174 2.25 6.77 -3.59
N TYR A 175 2.84 6.89 -2.40
CA TYR A 175 3.56 8.11 -2.02
C TYR A 175 4.71 8.45 -2.98
N ARG A 176 5.31 7.43 -3.63
CA ARG A 176 6.42 7.58 -4.57
C ARG A 176 6.01 7.53 -6.03
N GLU A 177 4.73 7.27 -6.30
CA GLU A 177 4.23 7.00 -7.65
C GLU A 177 5.00 5.85 -8.36
N ASP A 178 5.40 4.81 -7.57
CA ASP A 178 6.25 3.70 -8.02
C ASP A 178 5.46 2.38 -8.18
N GLU A 179 4.13 2.43 -8.24
CA GLU A 179 3.28 1.23 -8.31
C GLU A 179 3.58 0.39 -9.56
N ASP A 180 3.82 1.05 -10.70
CA ASP A 180 4.09 0.41 -11.98
C ASP A 180 5.58 0.06 -12.18
N SER A 181 6.44 0.49 -11.27
CA SER A 181 7.86 0.15 -11.31
C SER A 181 8.09 -1.35 -11.09
N LEU A 182 9.20 -1.88 -11.60
CA LEU A 182 9.50 -3.31 -11.46
C LEU A 182 9.64 -3.74 -9.98
N HIS A 183 10.23 -2.91 -9.14
CA HIS A 183 10.32 -3.18 -7.69
C HIS A 183 8.95 -3.07 -7.00
N GLY A 184 8.09 -2.15 -7.44
CA GLY A 184 6.71 -2.04 -6.98
C GLY A 184 5.89 -3.28 -7.29
N GLN A 185 6.06 -3.83 -8.50
CA GLN A 185 5.40 -5.06 -8.92
C GLN A 185 5.88 -6.29 -8.15
N ILE A 186 7.18 -6.37 -7.82
CA ILE A 186 7.72 -7.43 -6.93
C ILE A 186 7.07 -7.33 -5.55
N ALA A 187 7.06 -6.14 -4.97
CA ALA A 187 6.51 -5.91 -3.64
C ALA A 187 5.01 -6.23 -3.59
N THR A 188 4.23 -5.72 -4.55
CA THR A 188 2.79 -5.96 -4.65
C THR A 188 2.50 -7.45 -4.90
N GLY A 189 3.20 -8.09 -5.85
CA GLY A 189 3.02 -9.49 -6.17
C GLY A 189 3.33 -10.41 -4.98
N THR A 190 4.41 -10.16 -4.26
CA THR A 190 4.78 -10.89 -3.04
C THR A 190 3.72 -10.75 -1.96
N THR A 191 3.22 -9.54 -1.76
CA THR A 191 2.18 -9.23 -0.78
C THR A 191 0.87 -9.95 -1.11
N VAL A 192 0.48 -9.93 -2.37
CA VAL A 192 -0.74 -10.60 -2.87
C VAL A 192 -0.71 -12.10 -2.61
N ILE A 193 0.39 -12.78 -2.97
CA ILE A 193 0.53 -14.23 -2.75
C ILE A 193 0.56 -14.54 -1.25
N GLY A 194 1.28 -13.73 -0.46
CA GLY A 194 1.31 -13.87 0.99
C GLY A 194 -0.07 -13.71 1.63
N THR A 195 -0.83 -12.71 1.21
CA THR A 195 -2.19 -12.45 1.69
C THR A 195 -3.14 -13.61 1.35
N LEU A 196 -3.10 -14.13 0.12
CA LEU A 196 -3.91 -15.30 -0.27
C LEU A 196 -3.62 -16.50 0.63
N LEU A 197 -2.35 -16.82 0.82
CA LEU A 197 -1.96 -17.92 1.70
C LEU A 197 -2.43 -17.69 3.13
N ALA A 198 -2.27 -16.48 3.65
CA ALA A 198 -2.70 -16.10 4.99
C ALA A 198 -4.21 -16.28 5.19
N VAL A 199 -5.03 -15.86 4.20
CA VAL A 199 -6.49 -16.01 4.26
C VAL A 199 -6.93 -17.46 4.21
N VAL A 200 -6.30 -18.29 3.38
CA VAL A 200 -6.59 -19.74 3.31
C VAL A 200 -6.28 -20.42 4.65
N LEU A 201 -5.14 -20.08 5.27
CA LEU A 201 -4.76 -20.63 6.57
C LEU A 201 -5.63 -20.09 7.70
N LEU A 202 -6.07 -18.85 7.63
CA LEU A 202 -7.03 -18.27 8.57
C LEU A 202 -8.37 -19.01 8.53
N ALA A 203 -8.89 -19.26 7.32
CA ALA A 203 -10.11 -20.04 7.15
C ALA A 203 -9.98 -21.45 7.74
N LYS A 204 -8.81 -22.06 7.61
CA LYS A 204 -8.52 -23.38 8.18
C LYS A 204 -8.45 -23.34 9.72
N LEU A 205 -7.81 -22.31 10.29
CA LEU A 205 -7.69 -22.15 11.74
C LEU A 205 -9.05 -22.13 12.44
N GLN A 206 -10.00 -21.38 11.90
CA GLN A 206 -11.33 -21.25 12.48
C GLN A 206 -12.20 -22.49 12.29
N ALA A 207 -12.11 -23.16 11.14
CA ALA A 207 -12.92 -24.33 10.85
C ALA A 207 -12.53 -25.57 11.66
N THR A 208 -11.30 -25.66 12.16
CA THR A 208 -10.81 -26.82 12.91
C THR A 208 -10.81 -26.63 14.44
N GLY A 209 -11.13 -25.43 14.93
CA GLY A 209 -11.13 -25.13 16.37
C GLY A 209 -9.77 -25.36 17.04
N GLY A 210 -8.68 -25.39 16.26
CA GLY A 210 -7.35 -25.78 16.69
C GLY A 210 -6.83 -27.00 15.87
N LEU A 211 -5.55 -27.02 15.54
CA LEU A 211 -4.95 -27.98 14.59
C LEU A 211 -4.63 -29.38 15.15
N ASP A 212 -4.93 -29.66 16.41
CA ASP A 212 -4.54 -30.90 17.10
C ASP A 212 -5.60 -32.01 17.14
N SER A 213 -6.67 -31.92 16.37
CA SER A 213 -7.59 -33.04 16.20
C SER A 213 -6.96 -34.12 15.29
N GLY A 214 -6.53 -35.22 15.91
CA GLY A 214 -5.77 -36.30 15.32
C GLY A 214 -6.31 -36.91 14.00
N ALA A 215 -5.83 -38.03 13.55
CA ALA A 215 -5.96 -38.69 12.24
C ALA A 215 -7.29 -38.62 11.44
N SER A 216 -8.37 -38.14 12.02
CA SER A 216 -9.62 -37.74 11.31
C SER A 216 -9.46 -36.45 10.50
N SER A 217 -8.33 -35.76 10.64
CA SER A 217 -8.08 -34.41 10.11
C SER A 217 -7.80 -34.36 8.59
N ALA A 218 -7.35 -35.45 7.96
CA ALA A 218 -7.03 -35.42 6.52
C ALA A 218 -8.30 -35.31 5.66
N VAL A 219 -9.37 -36.02 6.02
CA VAL A 219 -10.66 -35.98 5.30
C VAL A 219 -11.36 -34.65 5.58
N SER A 220 -11.33 -34.14 6.83
CA SER A 220 -11.89 -32.84 7.16
C SER A 220 -11.13 -31.69 6.49
N ASN A 221 -9.82 -31.80 6.35
CA ASN A 221 -8.98 -30.83 5.63
C ASN A 221 -9.26 -30.77 4.12
N LEU A 222 -9.53 -31.92 3.47
CA LEU A 222 -9.93 -31.97 2.07
C LEU A 222 -11.30 -31.31 1.89
N TRP A 223 -12.26 -31.63 2.75
CA TRP A 223 -13.61 -31.08 2.70
C TRP A 223 -13.64 -29.54 2.87
N LEU A 224 -12.83 -29.01 3.78
CA LEU A 224 -12.68 -27.57 3.98
C LEU A 224 -12.02 -26.88 2.78
N THR A 225 -11.03 -27.53 2.17
CA THR A 225 -10.38 -27.01 0.96
C THR A 225 -11.40 -26.96 -0.20
N GLU A 226 -12.23 -27.97 -0.36
CA GLU A 226 -13.32 -27.97 -1.33
C GLU A 226 -14.34 -26.86 -1.09
N GLN A 227 -14.74 -26.61 0.18
CA GLN A 227 -15.66 -25.53 0.52
C GLN A 227 -15.09 -24.14 0.21
N ILE A 228 -13.82 -23.90 0.53
CA ILE A 228 -13.15 -22.64 0.20
C ILE A 228 -13.08 -22.46 -1.32
N LEU A 229 -12.71 -23.51 -2.06
CA LEU A 229 -12.66 -23.47 -3.52
C LEU A 229 -14.04 -23.22 -4.13
N LEU A 230 -15.06 -23.88 -3.61
CA LEU A 230 -16.46 -23.68 -4.00
C LEU A 230 -16.91 -22.24 -3.71
N LEU A 231 -16.58 -21.72 -2.54
CA LEU A 231 -16.87 -20.32 -2.19
C LEU A 231 -16.22 -19.35 -3.17
N VAL A 232 -14.94 -19.53 -3.49
CA VAL A 232 -14.23 -18.70 -4.48
C VAL A 232 -14.94 -18.74 -5.84
N VAL A 233 -15.31 -19.93 -6.31
CA VAL A 233 -16.03 -20.09 -7.58
C VAL A 233 -17.40 -19.41 -7.55
N ILE A 234 -18.16 -19.61 -6.47
CA ILE A 234 -19.49 -18.98 -6.31
C ILE A 234 -19.37 -17.46 -6.31
N VAL A 235 -18.43 -16.92 -5.50
CA VAL A 235 -18.21 -15.48 -5.40
C VAL A 235 -17.75 -14.88 -6.73
N MET A 236 -16.91 -15.58 -7.50
CA MET A 236 -16.51 -15.13 -8.84
C MET A 236 -17.68 -15.18 -9.84
N LEU A 237 -18.55 -16.18 -9.77
CA LEU A 237 -19.75 -16.23 -10.59
C LEU A 237 -20.72 -15.09 -10.24
N ILE A 238 -20.93 -14.84 -8.96
CA ILE A 238 -21.73 -13.70 -8.47
C ILE A 238 -21.14 -12.38 -8.97
N SER A 239 -19.81 -12.22 -8.89
CA SER A 239 -19.11 -11.03 -9.40
C SER A 239 -19.44 -10.77 -10.86
N LYS A 240 -19.26 -11.76 -11.71
CA LYS A 240 -19.41 -11.62 -13.17
C LYS A 240 -20.86 -11.45 -13.62
N PHE A 241 -21.81 -12.19 -13.03
CA PHE A 241 -23.18 -12.25 -13.54
C PHE A 241 -24.15 -11.33 -12.80
N ILE A 242 -23.90 -11.04 -11.52
CA ILE A 242 -24.82 -10.28 -10.68
C ILE A 242 -24.23 -8.91 -10.31
N LEU A 243 -22.98 -8.86 -9.83
CA LEU A 243 -22.41 -7.62 -9.31
C LEU A 243 -22.12 -6.59 -10.41
N GLU A 244 -21.64 -7.01 -11.57
CA GLU A 244 -21.29 -6.08 -12.65
C GLU A 244 -22.49 -5.19 -13.07
N PRO A 245 -23.67 -5.73 -13.42
CA PRO A 245 -24.84 -4.92 -13.77
C PRO A 245 -25.38 -4.11 -12.58
N VAL A 246 -25.31 -4.67 -11.35
CA VAL A 246 -25.76 -3.98 -10.14
C VAL A 246 -24.86 -2.79 -9.83
N VAL A 247 -23.54 -2.98 -9.82
CA VAL A 247 -22.57 -1.90 -9.54
C VAL A 247 -22.69 -0.80 -10.60
N ARG A 248 -22.84 -1.14 -11.88
CA ARG A 248 -23.08 -0.16 -12.95
C ARG A 248 -24.29 0.73 -12.67
N TYR A 249 -25.35 0.18 -12.08
CA TYR A 249 -26.52 0.97 -11.65
C TYR A 249 -26.21 1.82 -10.41
N LEU A 250 -25.47 1.27 -9.44
CA LEU A 250 -25.14 1.91 -8.17
C LEU A 250 -24.14 3.07 -8.31
N LEU A 251 -23.30 3.07 -9.35
CA LEU A 251 -22.35 4.15 -9.64
C LEU A 251 -23.03 5.53 -9.85
N ARG A 252 -24.35 5.55 -10.06
CA ARG A 252 -25.13 6.80 -10.17
C ARG A 252 -25.21 7.57 -8.85
N SER A 253 -24.99 6.92 -7.72
CA SER A 253 -25.00 7.53 -6.38
C SER A 253 -23.90 6.93 -5.51
N SER A 254 -23.00 7.79 -5.02
CA SER A 254 -21.92 7.40 -4.10
C SER A 254 -22.46 6.75 -2.82
N GLU A 255 -23.60 7.22 -2.31
CA GLU A 255 -24.23 6.68 -1.10
C GLU A 255 -24.76 5.26 -1.32
N LEU A 256 -25.43 5.03 -2.46
CA LEU A 256 -25.95 3.70 -2.80
C LEU A 256 -24.81 2.69 -2.99
N LEU A 257 -23.73 3.11 -3.65
CA LEU A 257 -22.55 2.26 -3.85
C LEU A 257 -21.94 1.88 -2.49
N PHE A 258 -21.75 2.86 -1.59
CA PHE A 258 -21.19 2.63 -0.26
C PHE A 258 -22.04 1.65 0.56
N ILE A 259 -23.36 1.93 0.71
CA ILE A 259 -24.29 1.10 1.48
C ILE A 259 -24.34 -0.33 0.91
N SER A 260 -24.38 -0.45 -0.43
CA SER A 260 -24.43 -1.75 -1.09
C SER A 260 -23.15 -2.55 -0.92
N ALA A 261 -21.98 -1.89 -0.97
CA ALA A 261 -20.69 -2.55 -0.72
C ALA A 261 -20.57 -3.06 0.71
N VAL A 262 -20.99 -2.25 1.71
CA VAL A 262 -21.02 -2.67 3.12
C VAL A 262 -22.01 -3.80 3.34
N GLY A 263 -23.23 -3.68 2.80
CA GLY A 263 -24.27 -4.72 2.91
C GLY A 263 -23.84 -6.03 2.26
N TYR A 264 -23.16 -5.95 1.10
CA TYR A 264 -22.60 -7.13 0.42
C TYR A 264 -21.48 -7.78 1.25
N CYS A 265 -20.55 -7.00 1.76
CA CYS A 265 -19.47 -7.47 2.63
C CYS A 265 -20.03 -8.23 3.86
N MET A 266 -20.91 -7.56 4.62
CA MET A 266 -21.50 -8.14 5.83
C MET A 266 -22.40 -9.34 5.52
N GLY A 267 -23.13 -9.31 4.41
CA GLY A 267 -23.99 -10.41 3.95
C GLY A 267 -23.18 -11.66 3.63
N ILE A 268 -22.11 -11.55 2.87
CA ILE A 268 -21.23 -12.69 2.55
C ILE A 268 -20.51 -13.19 3.80
N ALA A 269 -20.01 -12.31 4.66
CA ALA A 269 -19.39 -12.70 5.93
C ALA A 269 -20.37 -13.51 6.81
N ALA A 270 -21.62 -13.04 6.95
CA ALA A 270 -22.66 -13.74 7.71
C ALA A 270 -23.02 -15.10 7.12
N ILE A 271 -23.14 -15.19 5.78
CA ILE A 271 -23.40 -16.46 5.09
C ILE A 271 -22.24 -17.44 5.33
N CYS A 272 -20.99 -16.98 5.24
CA CYS A 272 -19.83 -17.82 5.51
C CYS A 272 -19.83 -18.33 6.95
N GLY A 273 -20.11 -17.45 7.93
CA GLY A 273 -20.22 -17.85 9.33
C GLY A 273 -21.32 -18.88 9.57
N ALA A 274 -22.47 -18.73 8.93
CA ALA A 274 -23.57 -19.71 9.02
C ALA A 274 -23.22 -21.08 8.38
N LEU A 275 -22.31 -21.09 7.41
CA LEU A 275 -21.80 -22.32 6.76
C LEU A 275 -20.60 -22.93 7.50
N GLY A 276 -20.16 -22.36 8.63
CA GLY A 276 -18.98 -22.82 9.36
C GLY A 276 -17.64 -22.43 8.69
N ILE A 277 -17.68 -21.47 7.74
CA ILE A 277 -16.49 -20.88 7.11
C ILE A 277 -16.17 -19.57 7.83
N SER A 278 -14.88 -19.20 7.85
CA SER A 278 -14.45 -17.93 8.43
C SER A 278 -15.20 -16.73 7.83
N PRO A 279 -15.90 -15.90 8.63
CA PRO A 279 -16.53 -14.67 8.16
C PRO A 279 -15.52 -13.71 7.54
N GLU A 280 -14.28 -13.66 8.06
CA GLU A 280 -13.21 -12.81 7.58
C GLU A 280 -12.70 -13.25 6.19
N ALA A 281 -12.60 -14.57 5.98
CA ALA A 281 -12.31 -15.11 4.65
C ALA A 281 -13.44 -14.77 3.66
N GLY A 282 -14.71 -14.90 4.10
CA GLY A 282 -15.87 -14.49 3.32
C GLY A 282 -15.81 -13.02 2.91
N ALA A 283 -15.49 -12.13 3.84
CA ALA A 283 -15.33 -10.71 3.59
C ALA A 283 -14.21 -10.42 2.59
N PHE A 284 -13.07 -11.11 2.70
CA PHE A 284 -11.96 -10.97 1.77
C PHE A 284 -12.35 -11.37 0.34
N PHE A 285 -13.01 -12.52 0.16
CA PHE A 285 -13.47 -12.95 -1.16
C PHE A 285 -14.59 -12.04 -1.72
N ALA A 286 -15.47 -11.51 -0.87
CA ALA A 286 -16.42 -10.48 -1.26
C ALA A 286 -15.70 -9.23 -1.79
N GLY A 287 -14.60 -8.83 -1.14
CA GLY A 287 -13.74 -7.75 -1.59
C GLY A 287 -13.13 -8.03 -2.97
N ILE A 288 -12.52 -9.22 -3.17
CA ILE A 288 -11.94 -9.63 -4.47
C ILE A 288 -12.99 -9.54 -5.58
N SER A 289 -14.23 -9.95 -5.30
CA SER A 289 -15.31 -9.95 -6.30
C SER A 289 -15.62 -8.53 -6.80
N LEU A 290 -15.61 -7.53 -5.93
CA LEU A 290 -15.81 -6.13 -6.29
C LEU A 290 -14.55 -5.53 -6.93
N GLY A 291 -13.36 -5.83 -6.40
CA GLY A 291 -12.07 -5.38 -6.92
C GLY A 291 -11.74 -5.90 -8.33
N SER A 292 -12.39 -6.99 -8.75
CA SER A 292 -12.23 -7.57 -10.10
C SER A 292 -13.07 -6.87 -11.17
N LEU A 293 -13.98 -5.96 -10.78
CA LEU A 293 -14.87 -5.24 -11.71
C LEU A 293 -14.12 -4.12 -12.44
N PRO A 294 -14.60 -3.69 -13.63
CA PRO A 294 -14.02 -2.56 -14.36
C PRO A 294 -14.07 -1.22 -13.60
N TYR A 295 -14.93 -1.13 -12.60
CA TYR A 295 -15.19 0.07 -11.78
C TYR A 295 -14.42 0.07 -10.45
N ARG A 296 -13.32 -0.68 -10.36
CA ARG A 296 -12.54 -0.84 -9.12
C ARG A 296 -12.13 0.49 -8.49
N LEU A 297 -11.62 1.42 -9.29
CA LEU A 297 -11.15 2.72 -8.78
C LEU A 297 -12.29 3.54 -8.15
N ASP A 298 -13.46 3.55 -8.77
CA ASP A 298 -14.64 4.21 -8.20
C ASP A 298 -15.09 3.55 -6.89
N ILE A 299 -15.02 2.22 -6.82
CA ILE A 299 -15.36 1.46 -5.62
C ILE A 299 -14.34 1.76 -4.52
N GLU A 300 -13.05 1.70 -4.82
CA GLU A 300 -11.95 1.94 -3.89
C GLU A 300 -12.03 3.36 -3.30
N ASP A 301 -12.29 4.37 -4.12
CA ASP A 301 -12.44 5.76 -3.70
C ASP A 301 -13.62 5.95 -2.72
N LYS A 302 -14.76 5.31 -2.98
CA LYS A 302 -15.96 5.47 -2.14
C LYS A 302 -15.97 4.58 -0.90
N VAL A 303 -15.36 3.40 -0.97
CA VAL A 303 -15.33 2.42 0.12
C VAL A 303 -14.03 2.49 0.92
N GLY A 304 -12.99 3.15 0.39
CA GLY A 304 -11.69 3.32 1.03
C GLY A 304 -11.72 3.80 2.49
N PRO A 305 -12.54 4.80 2.86
CA PRO A 305 -12.68 5.24 4.26
C PRO A 305 -13.10 4.12 5.23
N LEU A 306 -13.77 3.07 4.74
CA LEU A 306 -14.17 1.92 5.53
C LEU A 306 -12.97 1.11 6.04
N LYS A 307 -11.89 1.04 5.24
CA LYS A 307 -10.61 0.44 5.66
C LYS A 307 -10.03 1.14 6.89
N SER A 308 -9.99 2.48 6.84
CA SER A 308 -9.46 3.27 7.95
C SER A 308 -10.34 3.11 9.19
N PHE A 309 -11.66 3.11 9.05
CA PHE A 309 -12.58 2.89 10.15
C PHE A 309 -12.45 1.48 10.75
N GLY A 310 -12.38 0.44 9.92
CA GLY A 310 -12.14 -0.93 10.35
C GLY A 310 -10.79 -1.08 11.06
N ALA A 311 -9.74 -0.44 10.53
CA ALA A 311 -8.42 -0.43 11.17
C ALA A 311 -8.44 0.25 12.55
N ILE A 312 -9.16 1.37 12.71
CA ILE A 312 -9.34 2.02 14.01
C ILE A 312 -9.97 1.04 15.00
N LEU A 313 -11.08 0.42 14.64
CA LEU A 313 -11.78 -0.52 15.50
C LEU A 313 -10.89 -1.71 15.89
N LEU A 314 -10.22 -2.31 14.92
CA LEU A 314 -9.35 -3.46 15.13
C LEU A 314 -8.15 -3.14 16.02
N PHE A 315 -7.37 -2.11 15.64
CA PHE A 315 -6.09 -1.86 16.31
C PHE A 315 -6.26 -1.20 17.68
N LEU A 316 -7.33 -0.47 17.87
CA LEU A 316 -7.67 0.10 19.16
C LEU A 316 -8.09 -0.99 20.15
N THR A 317 -8.93 -1.93 19.74
CA THR A 317 -9.31 -3.09 20.57
C THR A 317 -8.15 -4.06 20.79
N LEU A 318 -7.26 -4.22 19.81
CA LEU A 318 -6.02 -4.96 19.97
C LEU A 318 -5.13 -4.35 21.07
N GLY A 319 -5.01 -3.02 21.10
CA GLY A 319 -4.26 -2.33 22.16
C GLY A 319 -4.84 -2.59 23.55
N VAL A 320 -6.18 -2.65 23.69
CA VAL A 320 -6.83 -3.06 24.95
C VAL A 320 -6.47 -4.51 25.29
N ASN A 321 -6.55 -5.46 24.33
CA ASN A 321 -6.15 -6.85 24.58
C ASN A 321 -4.69 -6.97 25.05
N MET A 322 -3.80 -6.15 24.48
CA MET A 322 -2.40 -6.12 24.92
C MET A 322 -2.22 -5.62 26.35
N SER A 323 -3.08 -4.71 26.81
CA SER A 323 -3.04 -4.22 28.19
C SER A 323 -3.53 -5.25 29.22
N ASP A 324 -4.28 -6.26 28.79
CA ASP A 324 -4.75 -7.34 29.66
C ASP A 324 -3.65 -8.38 29.94
N LEU A 325 -2.60 -8.41 29.14
CA LEU A 325 -1.47 -9.33 29.31
C LEU A 325 -0.53 -8.86 30.41
N ASP A 326 0.07 -9.80 31.14
CA ASP A 326 1.07 -9.46 32.16
C ASP A 326 2.28 -8.77 31.51
N GLY A 327 2.62 -7.58 32.01
CA GLY A 327 3.76 -6.80 31.55
C GLY A 327 5.10 -7.56 31.63
N SER A 328 5.19 -8.58 32.49
CA SER A 328 6.36 -9.45 32.59
C SER A 328 6.61 -10.26 31.31
N LEU A 329 5.55 -10.61 30.53
CA LEU A 329 5.70 -11.31 29.25
C LEU A 329 6.49 -10.49 28.23
N TYR A 330 6.30 -9.18 28.24
CA TYR A 330 7.05 -8.27 27.36
C TYR A 330 8.48 -8.10 27.86
N SER A 331 8.69 -7.85 29.15
CA SER A 331 10.01 -7.57 29.72
C SER A 331 10.94 -8.78 29.70
N ASN A 332 10.42 -9.97 29.93
CA ASN A 332 11.21 -11.22 29.91
C ASN A 332 11.63 -11.60 28.48
N ASN A 333 10.84 -11.20 27.47
CA ASN A 333 11.04 -11.58 26.08
C ASN A 333 11.67 -10.48 25.19
N VAL A 334 12.16 -9.38 25.79
CA VAL A 334 12.75 -8.25 25.02
C VAL A 334 13.84 -8.73 24.05
N GLY A 335 14.72 -9.62 24.50
CA GLY A 335 15.78 -10.18 23.64
C GLY A 335 15.26 -10.96 22.43
N VAL A 336 14.22 -11.78 22.63
CA VAL A 336 13.54 -12.52 21.57
C VAL A 336 12.82 -11.57 20.59
N ILE A 337 12.08 -10.61 21.13
CA ILE A 337 11.35 -9.60 20.34
C ILE A 337 12.30 -8.81 19.44
N ILE A 338 13.40 -8.29 19.99
CA ILE A 338 14.40 -7.55 19.21
C ILE A 338 15.03 -8.44 18.14
N THR A 339 15.44 -9.66 18.51
CA THR A 339 16.07 -10.61 17.58
C THR A 339 15.15 -10.93 16.42
N LEU A 340 13.89 -11.31 16.69
CA LEU A 340 12.91 -11.64 15.64
C LEU A 340 12.57 -10.42 14.78
N THR A 341 12.46 -9.23 15.38
CA THR A 341 12.23 -7.99 14.61
C THR A 341 13.37 -7.71 13.63
N LEU A 342 14.62 -7.83 14.09
CA LEU A 342 15.78 -7.67 13.21
C LEU A 342 15.82 -8.74 12.13
N LEU A 343 15.49 -9.99 12.46
CA LEU A 343 15.39 -11.07 11.48
C LEU A 343 14.32 -10.77 10.42
N VAL A 344 13.14 -10.28 10.80
CA VAL A 344 12.09 -9.89 9.84
C VAL A 344 12.60 -8.80 8.90
N VAL A 345 13.17 -7.73 9.44
CA VAL A 345 13.60 -6.56 8.66
C VAL A 345 14.79 -6.85 7.74
N ILE A 346 15.68 -7.77 8.14
CA ILE A 346 16.91 -8.08 7.38
C ILE A 346 16.70 -9.25 6.42
N ILE A 347 16.05 -10.32 6.87
CA ILE A 347 15.95 -11.56 6.09
C ILE A 347 14.99 -11.44 4.92
N LYS A 348 13.89 -10.71 5.07
CA LYS A 348 12.96 -10.51 3.95
C LYS A 348 13.60 -9.84 2.73
N PRO A 349 14.32 -8.71 2.86
CA PRO A 349 15.10 -8.17 1.74
C PRO A 349 16.10 -9.17 1.15
N ILE A 350 16.79 -9.95 1.98
CA ILE A 350 17.72 -10.98 1.50
C ILE A 350 17.00 -12.04 0.68
N ILE A 351 15.84 -12.50 1.12
CA ILE A 351 15.03 -13.46 0.38
C ILE A 351 14.61 -12.88 -0.99
N VAL A 352 14.17 -11.61 -1.03
CA VAL A 352 13.82 -10.94 -2.30
C VAL A 352 15.03 -10.84 -3.23
N ILE A 353 16.22 -10.55 -2.70
CA ILE A 353 17.47 -10.54 -3.49
C ILE A 353 17.76 -11.94 -4.04
N ILE A 354 17.61 -12.99 -3.25
CA ILE A 354 17.85 -14.38 -3.69
C ILE A 354 16.84 -14.77 -4.77
N THR A 355 15.55 -14.56 -4.53
CA THR A 355 14.51 -14.91 -5.50
C THR A 355 14.56 -14.05 -6.75
N GLY A 356 14.96 -12.79 -6.64
CA GLY A 356 15.15 -11.87 -7.75
C GLY A 356 16.40 -12.19 -8.61
N SER A 357 17.40 -12.84 -8.04
CA SER A 357 18.62 -13.23 -8.80
C SER A 357 18.33 -14.31 -9.85
N LEU A 358 17.33 -15.18 -9.62
CA LEU A 358 16.97 -16.26 -10.55
C LEU A 358 16.47 -15.74 -11.92
N PRO A 359 15.56 -14.75 -12.01
CA PRO A 359 15.13 -14.14 -13.26
C PRO A 359 16.06 -13.02 -13.75
N ASN A 360 17.27 -12.90 -13.25
CA ASN A 360 18.24 -11.86 -13.58
C ASN A 360 17.73 -10.41 -13.34
N ILE A 361 17.05 -10.19 -12.24
CA ILE A 361 16.65 -8.85 -11.80
C ILE A 361 17.90 -8.10 -11.31
N LYS A 362 18.00 -6.82 -11.66
CA LYS A 362 19.12 -5.98 -11.21
C LYS A 362 19.12 -5.79 -9.69
N SER A 363 20.33 -5.65 -9.15
CA SER A 363 20.54 -5.51 -7.70
C SER A 363 19.71 -4.41 -7.07
N ARG A 364 19.57 -3.27 -7.76
CA ARG A 364 18.78 -2.13 -7.30
C ARG A 364 17.31 -2.48 -7.12
N THR A 365 16.69 -3.03 -8.15
CA THR A 365 15.27 -3.43 -8.13
C THR A 365 14.99 -4.45 -7.03
N ALA A 366 15.90 -5.43 -6.85
CA ALA A 366 15.76 -6.44 -5.80
C ALA A 366 15.88 -5.84 -4.38
N VAL A 367 16.81 -4.92 -4.16
CA VAL A 367 16.97 -4.24 -2.86
C VAL A 367 15.77 -3.36 -2.55
N LEU A 368 15.31 -2.54 -3.52
CA LEU A 368 14.16 -1.64 -3.31
C LEU A 368 12.89 -2.46 -3.03
N GLY A 369 12.60 -3.51 -3.82
CA GLY A 369 11.47 -4.40 -3.59
C GLY A 369 11.55 -5.11 -2.24
N GLY A 370 12.75 -5.55 -1.84
CA GLY A 370 13.00 -6.18 -0.55
C GLY A 370 12.78 -5.22 0.63
N VAL A 371 13.28 -4.00 0.55
CA VAL A 371 13.07 -2.99 1.60
C VAL A 371 11.60 -2.59 1.69
N THR A 372 10.88 -2.54 0.59
CA THR A 372 9.45 -2.25 0.58
C THR A 372 8.62 -3.36 1.26
N THR A 373 9.10 -4.62 1.27
CA THR A 373 8.40 -5.78 1.86
C THR A 373 8.96 -6.25 3.20
N ASN A 374 9.81 -5.49 3.86
CA ASN A 374 10.59 -5.92 5.04
C ASN A 374 9.82 -5.90 6.38
N GLN A 375 8.54 -5.59 6.40
CA GLN A 375 7.69 -5.58 7.60
C GLN A 375 6.78 -6.81 7.69
N ALA A 376 6.25 -7.08 8.89
CA ALA A 376 5.14 -7.99 9.09
C ALA A 376 3.84 -7.40 8.50
N SER A 377 2.74 -8.14 8.51
CA SER A 377 1.45 -7.72 7.93
C SER A 377 0.45 -7.33 9.02
N GLU A 378 -0.49 -6.45 8.69
CA GLU A 378 -1.72 -6.26 9.46
C GLU A 378 -2.54 -7.56 9.55
N ILE A 379 -2.50 -8.40 8.52
CA ILE A 379 -3.17 -9.71 8.50
C ILE A 379 -2.47 -10.66 9.47
N THR A 380 -1.16 -10.55 9.66
CA THR A 380 -0.41 -11.25 10.70
C THR A 380 -0.99 -11.01 12.09
N ILE A 381 -1.31 -9.77 12.39
CA ILE A 381 -1.91 -9.37 13.67
C ILE A 381 -3.27 -10.03 13.84
N ILE A 382 -4.08 -10.07 12.78
CA ILE A 382 -5.38 -10.75 12.78
C ILE A 382 -5.22 -12.24 13.03
N ILE A 383 -4.29 -12.90 12.32
CA ILE A 383 -4.02 -14.33 12.49
C ILE A 383 -3.52 -14.62 13.91
N ALA A 384 -2.59 -13.83 14.42
CA ALA A 384 -2.04 -14.00 15.76
C ALA A 384 -3.13 -13.87 16.83
N LEU A 385 -4.03 -12.88 16.69
CA LEU A 385 -5.16 -12.67 17.57
C LEU A 385 -6.15 -13.84 17.56
N LEU A 386 -6.51 -14.32 16.37
CA LEU A 386 -7.47 -15.42 16.23
C LEU A 386 -6.86 -16.76 16.67
N ALA A 387 -5.56 -16.99 16.41
CA ALA A 387 -4.83 -18.14 16.90
C ALA A 387 -4.68 -18.15 18.43
N TRP A 388 -4.48 -16.98 19.03
CA TRP A 388 -4.48 -16.81 20.48
C TRP A 388 -5.87 -17.11 21.08
N LYS A 389 -6.94 -16.53 20.53
CA LYS A 389 -8.32 -16.81 20.98
C LYS A 389 -8.73 -18.28 20.78
N ALA A 390 -8.20 -18.96 19.78
CA ALA A 390 -8.41 -20.38 19.53
C ALA A 390 -7.53 -21.31 20.40
N GLY A 391 -6.66 -20.74 21.26
CA GLY A 391 -5.77 -21.50 22.15
C GLY A 391 -4.58 -22.16 21.42
N VAL A 392 -4.30 -21.78 20.16
CA VAL A 392 -3.13 -22.26 19.41
C VAL A 392 -1.87 -21.54 19.86
N PHE A 393 -1.96 -20.26 20.18
CA PHE A 393 -0.87 -19.47 20.73
C PHE A 393 -1.07 -19.22 22.21
N SER A 394 0.01 -19.34 22.98
CA SER A 394 0.07 -18.88 24.37
C SER A 394 0.08 -17.35 24.44
N ASP A 395 -0.18 -16.79 25.63
CA ASP A 395 -0.09 -15.35 25.91
C ASP A 395 1.31 -14.83 25.55
N GLU A 396 2.34 -15.60 25.83
CA GLU A 396 3.73 -15.26 25.55
C GLU A 396 3.99 -15.14 24.06
N ILE A 397 3.59 -16.13 23.26
CA ILE A 397 3.77 -16.13 21.80
C ILE A 397 2.97 -15.00 21.16
N PHE A 398 1.75 -14.77 21.63
CA PHE A 398 0.94 -13.65 21.17
C PHE A 398 1.62 -12.30 21.45
N ALA A 399 2.12 -12.08 22.69
CA ALA A 399 2.83 -10.87 23.08
C ALA A 399 4.09 -10.64 22.21
N ILE A 400 4.86 -11.70 21.94
CA ILE A 400 6.04 -11.65 21.07
C ILE A 400 5.64 -11.24 19.65
N LEU A 401 4.66 -11.91 19.03
CA LEU A 401 4.26 -11.67 17.64
C LEU A 401 3.74 -10.25 17.42
N ILE A 402 2.89 -9.77 18.31
CA ILE A 402 2.37 -8.39 18.21
C ILE A 402 3.51 -7.37 18.36
N SER A 403 4.39 -7.57 19.34
CA SER A 403 5.53 -6.67 19.55
C SER A 403 6.47 -6.64 18.35
N VAL A 404 6.80 -7.81 17.77
CA VAL A 404 7.62 -7.93 16.56
C VAL A 404 6.95 -7.23 15.38
N SER A 405 5.64 -7.40 15.19
CA SER A 405 4.89 -6.76 14.11
C SER A 405 4.94 -5.24 14.21
N LEU A 406 4.69 -4.69 15.41
CA LEU A 406 4.71 -3.24 15.64
C LEU A 406 6.10 -2.63 15.44
N LEU A 407 7.13 -3.26 16.02
CA LEU A 407 8.51 -2.80 15.86
C LEU A 407 8.97 -2.91 14.41
N SER A 408 8.54 -3.95 13.67
CA SER A 408 8.86 -4.10 12.26
C SER A 408 8.23 -2.99 11.41
N PHE A 409 7.05 -2.47 11.74
CA PHE A 409 6.44 -1.32 11.04
C PHE A 409 7.29 -0.07 11.21
N ILE A 410 7.76 0.20 12.43
CA ILE A 410 8.62 1.36 12.73
C ILE A 410 9.93 1.26 11.96
N LEU A 411 10.61 0.11 12.05
CA LEU A 411 11.90 -0.09 11.38
C LEU A 411 11.76 -0.11 9.86
N SER A 412 10.65 -0.63 9.33
CA SER A 412 10.37 -0.60 7.90
C SER A 412 10.23 0.84 7.37
N ALA A 413 9.50 1.70 8.08
CA ALA A 413 9.38 3.11 7.69
C ALA A 413 10.74 3.80 7.61
N LEU A 414 11.64 3.53 8.58
CA LEU A 414 13.02 4.02 8.55
C LEU A 414 13.83 3.40 7.40
N GLY A 415 13.66 2.10 7.14
CA GLY A 415 14.31 1.40 6.02
C GLY A 415 13.90 1.97 4.67
N GLN A 416 12.61 2.25 4.47
CA GLN A 416 12.09 2.84 3.23
C GLN A 416 12.58 4.28 3.03
N TRP A 417 12.74 5.06 4.09
CA TRP A 417 13.36 6.37 4.02
C TRP A 417 14.84 6.28 3.60
N ALA A 418 15.58 5.28 4.11
CA ALA A 418 17.00 5.09 3.85
C ALA A 418 17.32 4.17 2.65
N GLN A 419 16.32 3.73 1.87
CA GLN A 419 16.48 2.64 0.89
C GLN A 419 17.56 2.90 -0.17
N PHE A 420 17.69 4.13 -0.68
CA PHE A 420 18.74 4.48 -1.65
C PHE A 420 20.13 4.47 -1.01
N SER A 421 20.24 4.96 0.22
CA SER A 421 21.49 4.90 0.98
C SER A 421 21.89 3.45 1.30
N LEU A 422 20.92 2.61 1.65
CA LEU A 422 21.13 1.17 1.84
C LEU A 422 21.61 0.51 0.55
N PHE A 423 20.93 0.76 -0.58
CA PHE A 423 21.36 0.23 -1.87
C PHE A 423 22.80 0.66 -2.20
N ASN A 424 23.13 1.94 -2.06
CA ASN A 424 24.47 2.46 -2.34
C ASN A 424 25.55 1.82 -1.46
N GLY A 425 25.22 1.53 -0.19
CA GLY A 425 26.10 0.82 0.74
C GLY A 425 26.39 -0.62 0.31
N PHE A 426 25.40 -1.32 -0.26
CA PHE A 426 25.51 -2.72 -0.67
C PHE A 426 25.78 -2.94 -2.16
N LYS A 427 25.76 -1.91 -3.00
CA LYS A 427 25.94 -1.97 -4.46
C LYS A 427 27.18 -2.79 -4.88
N GLY A 428 28.30 -2.59 -4.19
CA GLY A 428 29.55 -3.33 -4.48
C GLY A 428 29.43 -4.85 -4.25
N MET A 429 28.76 -5.26 -3.19
CA MET A 429 28.55 -6.67 -2.85
C MET A 429 27.57 -7.35 -3.82
N LEU A 430 26.57 -6.60 -4.32
CA LEU A 430 25.53 -7.12 -5.20
C LEU A 430 25.86 -6.99 -6.69
N HIS A 431 27.04 -6.52 -7.03
CA HIS A 431 27.48 -6.32 -8.43
C HIS A 431 27.38 -7.59 -9.31
N PHE A 432 27.41 -8.78 -8.70
CA PHE A 432 27.24 -10.04 -9.43
C PHE A 432 25.85 -10.16 -10.10
N MET A 433 24.80 -9.54 -9.54
CA MET A 433 23.46 -9.51 -10.12
C MET A 433 23.37 -8.64 -11.38
N ASP A 434 24.23 -7.63 -11.47
CA ASP A 434 24.21 -6.67 -12.56
C ASP A 434 25.01 -7.11 -13.80
N ARG A 435 25.73 -8.26 -13.73
CA ARG A 435 26.58 -8.76 -14.82
C ARG A 435 25.79 -9.27 -16.03
N ASN A 436 24.64 -9.85 -15.81
CA ASN A 436 23.82 -10.40 -16.88
C ASN A 436 22.79 -9.37 -17.36
N PRO A 437 22.47 -9.31 -18.67
CA PRO A 437 21.36 -8.49 -19.13
C PRO A 437 20.06 -9.00 -18.49
N SER A 438 19.29 -8.09 -17.90
CA SER A 438 17.98 -8.41 -17.39
C SER A 438 16.99 -8.63 -18.53
N ALA A 439 16.12 -9.63 -18.42
CA ALA A 439 15.02 -9.81 -19.35
C ALA A 439 13.95 -8.69 -19.25
N PHE A 440 13.98 -7.95 -18.15
CA PHE A 440 12.95 -6.97 -17.78
C PHE A 440 13.47 -5.53 -17.72
N GLU A 441 14.77 -5.33 -17.50
CA GLU A 441 15.42 -4.02 -17.45
C GLU A 441 16.30 -3.82 -18.68
N ILE A 442 16.08 -2.72 -19.34
CA ILE A 442 16.74 -2.41 -20.60
C ILE A 442 18.06 -1.70 -20.34
N THR A 443 19.07 -2.04 -21.12
CA THR A 443 20.43 -1.55 -20.96
C THR A 443 20.51 -0.04 -21.17
N ARG A 444 21.21 0.64 -20.28
CA ARG A 444 21.44 2.10 -20.24
C ARG A 444 22.30 2.67 -21.38
N ASP A 445 22.79 1.85 -22.31
CA ASP A 445 23.89 2.24 -23.20
C ASP A 445 23.55 3.28 -24.29
N HIS A 446 22.27 3.42 -24.67
CA HIS A 446 21.91 4.28 -25.82
C HIS A 446 21.55 5.72 -25.45
N GLY A 447 21.17 6.02 -24.21
CA GLY A 447 20.78 7.38 -23.78
C GLY A 447 21.95 8.28 -23.37
N MET A 448 23.10 7.70 -23.04
CA MET A 448 24.22 8.44 -22.45
C MET A 448 25.11 9.19 -23.46
N GLU A 449 24.94 8.95 -24.77
CA GLU A 449 25.73 9.61 -25.82
C GLU A 449 24.98 10.72 -26.60
N MET A 450 23.76 11.04 -26.15
CA MET A 450 22.93 12.06 -26.81
C MET A 450 23.44 13.48 -26.50
N LYS A 451 23.40 14.37 -27.49
CA LYS A 451 23.69 15.81 -27.37
C LYS A 451 22.50 16.61 -27.88
N ASP A 452 22.30 17.80 -27.33
CA ASP A 452 21.23 18.73 -27.71
C ASP A 452 19.82 18.09 -27.71
N HIS A 453 19.58 17.20 -26.76
CA HIS A 453 18.33 16.46 -26.62
C HIS A 453 17.43 17.04 -25.54
N VAL A 454 16.15 16.68 -25.61
CA VAL A 454 15.16 16.98 -24.57
C VAL A 454 15.04 15.80 -23.64
N VAL A 455 15.08 16.02 -22.33
CA VAL A 455 14.87 14.99 -21.32
C VAL A 455 13.46 15.12 -20.76
N LEU A 456 12.68 14.04 -20.84
CA LEU A 456 11.36 13.93 -20.25
C LEU A 456 11.39 12.91 -19.11
N LEU A 457 10.98 13.33 -17.93
CA LEU A 457 10.95 12.51 -16.72
C LEU A 457 9.50 12.12 -16.42
N ALA A 458 9.21 10.84 -16.48
CA ALA A 458 7.92 10.18 -16.44
C ALA A 458 7.05 10.45 -17.69
N TYR A 459 6.37 9.37 -18.12
CA TYR A 459 5.46 9.40 -19.24
C TYR A 459 4.01 9.57 -18.75
N ASN A 460 3.37 10.62 -19.25
CA ASN A 460 1.96 10.91 -19.02
C ASN A 460 1.41 11.75 -20.19
N GLU A 461 0.18 12.22 -20.09
CA GLU A 461 -0.45 13.05 -21.13
C GLU A 461 0.37 14.30 -21.46
N VAL A 462 0.98 14.95 -20.48
CA VAL A 462 1.79 16.16 -20.68
C VAL A 462 3.10 15.83 -21.42
N SER A 463 3.79 14.78 -20.98
CA SER A 463 5.04 14.36 -21.64
C SER A 463 4.81 13.82 -23.05
N TYR A 464 3.65 13.21 -23.31
CA TYR A 464 3.23 12.79 -24.64
C TYR A 464 3.19 13.98 -25.60
N GLU A 465 2.48 15.05 -25.26
CA GLU A 465 2.37 16.25 -26.08
C GLU A 465 3.74 16.92 -26.32
N VAL A 466 4.57 16.98 -25.27
CA VAL A 466 5.93 17.53 -25.40
C VAL A 466 6.80 16.65 -26.31
N ALA A 467 6.71 15.32 -26.15
CA ALA A 467 7.46 14.36 -26.97
C ALA A 467 7.05 14.46 -28.44
N GLU A 468 5.74 14.50 -28.73
CA GLU A 468 5.21 14.65 -30.09
C GLU A 468 5.69 15.95 -30.75
N TYR A 469 5.63 17.07 -30.02
CA TYR A 469 6.11 18.36 -30.52
C TYR A 469 7.57 18.33 -30.94
N TYR A 470 8.45 17.74 -30.13
CA TYR A 470 9.87 17.65 -30.46
C TYR A 470 10.17 16.59 -31.53
N GLN A 471 9.39 15.51 -31.58
CA GLN A 471 9.48 14.51 -32.63
C GLN A 471 9.12 15.10 -34.01
N GLN A 472 8.08 15.94 -34.09
CA GLN A 472 7.70 16.65 -35.31
C GLN A 472 8.81 17.62 -35.79
N LYS A 473 9.63 18.15 -34.88
CA LYS A 473 10.80 18.96 -35.17
C LYS A 473 12.05 18.15 -35.59
N GLY A 474 11.96 16.83 -35.52
CA GLY A 474 13.10 15.95 -35.81
C GLY A 474 14.18 15.92 -34.70
N GLU A 475 13.83 16.41 -33.50
CA GLU A 475 14.76 16.47 -32.38
C GLU A 475 14.71 15.17 -31.55
N LYS A 476 15.83 14.85 -30.89
CA LYS A 476 15.94 13.66 -30.04
C LYS A 476 15.34 13.92 -28.68
N VAL A 477 14.56 12.96 -28.18
CA VAL A 477 13.94 12.99 -26.87
C VAL A 477 14.42 11.79 -26.06
N LEU A 478 14.99 12.04 -24.90
CA LEU A 478 15.30 11.00 -23.91
C LEU A 478 14.11 10.90 -22.94
N MET A 479 13.38 9.78 -23.03
CA MET A 479 12.26 9.48 -22.14
C MET A 479 12.73 8.58 -21.01
N ILE A 480 12.66 9.06 -19.78
CA ILE A 480 13.04 8.31 -18.58
C ILE A 480 11.79 7.92 -17.82
N ASP A 481 11.58 6.63 -17.59
CA ASP A 481 10.46 6.12 -16.85
C ASP A 481 10.82 4.88 -16.00
N THR A 482 10.03 4.63 -14.97
CA THR A 482 10.11 3.43 -14.11
C THR A 482 9.19 2.30 -14.54
N ASP A 483 8.27 2.54 -15.48
CA ASP A 483 7.39 1.51 -16.04
C ASP A 483 8.08 0.77 -17.20
N PRO A 484 8.36 -0.53 -17.04
CA PRO A 484 8.97 -1.32 -18.11
C PRO A 484 8.08 -1.48 -19.34
N GLU A 485 6.76 -1.31 -19.24
CA GLU A 485 5.84 -1.44 -20.39
C GLU A 485 5.90 -0.21 -21.29
N ILE A 486 5.93 0.98 -20.69
CA ILE A 486 6.16 2.23 -21.41
C ILE A 486 7.50 2.17 -22.18
N ILE A 487 8.54 1.71 -21.51
CA ILE A 487 9.85 1.57 -22.11
C ILE A 487 9.84 0.59 -23.30
N ARG A 488 9.22 -0.57 -23.15
CA ARG A 488 9.08 -1.56 -24.25
C ARG A 488 8.27 -1.04 -25.42
N HIS A 489 7.19 -0.28 -25.13
CA HIS A 489 6.36 0.33 -26.19
C HIS A 489 7.21 1.23 -27.08
N PHE A 490 7.97 2.16 -26.52
CA PHE A 490 8.82 3.06 -27.29
C PHE A 490 9.99 2.35 -27.98
N GLN A 491 10.51 1.27 -27.40
CA GLN A 491 11.56 0.47 -28.06
C GLN A 491 11.05 -0.29 -29.27
N ALA A 492 9.78 -0.70 -29.28
CA ALA A 492 9.17 -1.36 -30.45
C ALA A 492 9.01 -0.39 -31.63
N GLN A 493 8.97 0.92 -31.36
CA GLN A 493 8.86 1.99 -32.39
C GLN A 493 10.25 2.38 -32.94
N LYS A 494 10.85 1.53 -33.76
CA LYS A 494 12.22 1.69 -34.31
C LYS A 494 12.49 2.98 -35.06
N GLU A 495 11.49 3.69 -35.55
CA GLU A 495 11.63 4.94 -36.34
C GLU A 495 11.38 6.20 -35.47
N SER A 496 11.19 6.08 -34.19
CA SER A 496 10.93 7.19 -33.28
C SER A 496 12.25 7.88 -32.88
N ASN A 497 12.26 9.21 -32.86
CA ASN A 497 13.35 9.98 -32.26
C ASN A 497 13.34 9.96 -30.72
N ILE A 498 12.42 9.18 -30.12
CA ILE A 498 12.32 8.99 -28.68
C ILE A 498 13.19 7.80 -28.27
N VAL A 499 14.15 8.06 -27.41
CA VAL A 499 15.02 7.05 -26.80
C VAL A 499 14.50 6.75 -25.39
N PRO A 500 13.88 5.59 -25.17
CA PRO A 500 13.39 5.23 -23.86
C PRO A 500 14.53 4.73 -22.95
N LEU A 501 14.54 5.19 -21.70
CA LEU A 501 15.49 4.77 -20.69
C LEU A 501 14.76 4.36 -19.42
N TYR A 502 14.95 3.10 -19.01
CA TYR A 502 14.44 2.62 -17.72
C TYR A 502 15.33 3.14 -16.59
N ALA A 503 14.80 4.05 -15.77
CA ALA A 503 15.49 4.53 -14.58
C ALA A 503 14.50 5.15 -13.60
N ASP A 504 14.83 5.03 -12.30
CA ASP A 504 14.06 5.67 -11.23
C ASP A 504 14.66 7.05 -10.91
N ILE A 505 13.93 8.09 -11.30
CA ILE A 505 14.35 9.48 -11.10
C ILE A 505 14.37 9.90 -9.62
N MET A 506 13.70 9.17 -8.75
CA MET A 506 13.75 9.40 -7.30
C MET A 506 15.13 9.08 -6.70
N ASP A 507 15.96 8.33 -7.41
CA ASP A 507 17.33 8.04 -7.00
C ASP A 507 18.29 9.12 -7.44
N SER A 508 18.53 10.09 -6.57
CA SER A 508 19.48 11.17 -6.84
C SER A 508 20.93 10.70 -7.16
N SER A 509 21.28 9.47 -6.74
CA SER A 509 22.63 8.93 -6.99
C SER A 509 22.92 8.66 -8.48
N ILE A 510 21.86 8.43 -9.28
CA ILE A 510 21.99 8.17 -10.71
C ILE A 510 21.89 9.44 -11.58
N TRP A 511 21.51 10.59 -11.02
CA TRP A 511 21.35 11.83 -11.79
C TRP A 511 22.65 12.28 -12.48
N SER A 512 23.80 12.01 -11.86
CA SER A 512 25.10 12.29 -12.46
C SER A 512 25.42 11.42 -13.67
N GLU A 513 24.74 10.28 -13.82
CA GLU A 513 24.93 9.37 -14.96
C GLU A 513 24.17 9.83 -16.20
N PHE A 514 23.11 10.66 -16.07
CA PHE A 514 22.26 11.08 -17.19
C PHE A 514 22.87 12.20 -18.06
N LYS A 515 24.02 12.75 -17.69
CA LYS A 515 24.69 13.82 -18.43
C LYS A 515 23.72 14.95 -18.84
N PHE A 516 22.99 15.46 -17.89
CA PHE A 516 22.05 16.58 -18.11
C PHE A 516 22.72 17.82 -18.72
N ASP A 517 24.05 17.98 -18.50
CA ASP A 517 24.87 19.04 -19.10
C ASP A 517 24.85 19.05 -20.62
N GLN A 518 24.51 17.96 -21.29
CA GLN A 518 24.38 17.82 -22.72
C GLN A 518 22.95 17.97 -23.22
N ALA A 519 21.97 18.09 -22.32
CA ALA A 519 20.57 18.31 -22.65
C ALA A 519 20.32 19.81 -22.92
N LYS A 520 19.32 20.10 -23.76
CA LYS A 520 18.88 21.49 -23.99
C LYS A 520 17.65 21.85 -23.12
N LEU A 521 16.93 20.88 -22.61
CA LEU A 521 15.75 21.07 -21.78
C LEU A 521 15.50 19.82 -20.95
N VAL A 522 15.13 20.01 -19.69
CA VAL A 522 14.62 18.94 -18.82
C VAL A 522 13.19 19.28 -18.41
N VAL A 523 12.27 18.35 -18.63
CA VAL A 523 10.87 18.48 -18.21
C VAL A 523 10.53 17.33 -17.27
N SER A 524 10.19 17.66 -16.02
CA SER A 524 9.68 16.69 -15.06
C SER A 524 8.16 16.69 -15.09
N CYS A 525 7.60 15.61 -15.60
CA CYS A 525 6.16 15.37 -15.62
C CYS A 525 5.67 14.61 -14.38
N ARG A 526 6.55 14.32 -13.43
CA ARG A 526 6.22 13.72 -12.13
C ARG A 526 5.89 14.81 -11.12
N GLY A 527 4.68 14.77 -10.54
CA GLY A 527 4.14 15.81 -9.65
C GLY A 527 4.74 15.84 -8.24
N LEU A 528 5.88 15.17 -7.99
CA LEU A 528 6.50 15.05 -6.67
C LEU A 528 7.30 16.29 -6.30
N LEU A 529 6.75 17.13 -5.43
CA LEU A 529 7.33 18.40 -5.00
C LEU A 529 8.78 18.28 -4.55
N GLN A 530 9.06 17.41 -3.57
CA GLN A 530 10.38 17.28 -2.97
C GLN A 530 11.45 16.83 -3.99
N MET A 531 11.10 15.87 -4.83
CA MET A 531 12.00 15.40 -5.91
C MET A 531 12.33 16.53 -6.89
N ASN A 532 11.34 17.31 -7.29
CA ASN A 532 11.54 18.41 -8.24
C ASN A 532 12.41 19.53 -7.64
N ILE A 533 12.29 19.81 -6.33
CA ILE A 533 13.16 20.74 -5.62
C ILE A 533 14.61 20.23 -5.61
N GLU A 534 14.82 18.98 -5.19
CA GLU A 534 16.15 18.37 -5.14
C GLU A 534 16.81 18.28 -6.52
N LEU A 535 16.03 17.94 -7.56
CA LEU A 535 16.49 17.91 -8.94
C LEU A 535 16.85 19.31 -9.44
N SER A 536 16.05 20.33 -9.15
CA SER A 536 16.33 21.72 -9.48
C SER A 536 17.66 22.16 -8.88
N ASP A 537 17.90 21.85 -7.60
CA ASP A 537 19.16 22.17 -6.92
C ASP A 537 20.36 21.46 -7.53
N PHE A 538 20.20 20.17 -7.88
CA PHE A 538 21.24 19.40 -8.56
C PHE A 538 21.57 19.97 -9.94
N LEU A 539 20.54 20.24 -10.77
CA LEU A 539 20.74 20.80 -12.12
C LEU A 539 21.40 22.16 -12.06
N ARG A 540 21.01 23.03 -11.13
CA ARG A 540 21.60 24.35 -10.94
C ARG A 540 23.08 24.28 -10.55
N GLN A 541 23.49 23.30 -9.76
CA GLN A 541 24.90 23.11 -9.40
C GLN A 541 25.75 22.58 -10.55
N LYS A 542 25.18 21.73 -11.41
CA LYS A 542 25.90 21.06 -12.51
C LYS A 542 25.81 21.81 -13.84
N SER A 543 24.66 22.39 -14.13
CA SER A 543 24.33 23.01 -15.41
C SER A 543 23.42 24.22 -15.22
N PRO A 544 23.94 25.37 -14.72
CA PRO A 544 23.11 26.52 -14.29
C PRO A 544 22.24 27.11 -15.41
N ASP A 545 22.63 26.98 -16.65
CA ASP A 545 21.94 27.51 -17.82
C ASP A 545 20.89 26.56 -18.40
N LEU A 546 20.84 25.30 -17.94
CA LEU A 546 19.90 24.30 -18.42
C LEU A 546 18.48 24.65 -17.99
N PRO A 547 17.53 24.83 -18.93
CA PRO A 547 16.14 25.07 -18.58
C PRO A 547 15.55 23.82 -17.93
N PHE A 548 14.96 24.00 -16.75
CA PHE A 548 14.21 22.98 -16.05
C PHE A 548 12.75 23.42 -15.91
N VAL A 549 11.83 22.53 -16.31
CA VAL A 549 10.39 22.70 -16.23
C VAL A 549 9.82 21.60 -15.34
N ALA A 550 9.08 21.97 -14.31
CA ALA A 550 8.35 21.03 -13.46
C ALA A 550 6.85 21.13 -13.74
N VAL A 551 6.16 20.00 -13.67
CA VAL A 551 4.70 19.91 -13.83
C VAL A 551 4.09 19.59 -12.47
N THR A 552 2.99 20.26 -12.11
CA THR A 552 2.20 20.00 -10.91
C THR A 552 0.73 20.30 -11.13
N THR A 553 -0.16 19.67 -10.37
CA THR A 553 -1.59 19.98 -10.30
C THR A 553 -1.88 21.01 -9.19
N SER A 554 -1.05 21.02 -8.14
CA SER A 554 -1.23 21.84 -6.94
C SER A 554 -0.75 23.28 -7.14
N HIS A 555 -1.57 24.25 -6.72
CA HIS A 555 -1.19 25.66 -6.70
C HIS A 555 -0.14 25.96 -5.61
N GLU A 556 -0.27 25.32 -4.45
CA GLU A 556 0.68 25.48 -3.34
C GLU A 556 2.07 24.94 -3.73
N ASP A 557 2.12 23.76 -4.36
CA ASP A 557 3.37 23.18 -4.83
C ASP A 557 4.03 24.03 -5.94
N ALA A 558 3.22 24.61 -6.83
CA ALA A 558 3.75 25.50 -7.85
C ALA A 558 4.45 26.73 -7.25
N LEU A 559 3.88 27.33 -6.21
CA LEU A 559 4.51 28.43 -5.48
C LEU A 559 5.80 27.99 -4.78
N GLU A 560 5.78 26.84 -4.10
CA GLU A 560 6.96 26.29 -3.43
C GLU A 560 8.09 25.95 -4.41
N LEU A 561 7.75 25.43 -5.59
CA LEU A 561 8.72 25.19 -6.66
C LEU A 561 9.37 26.49 -7.17
N TYR A 562 8.59 27.56 -7.36
CA TYR A 562 9.13 28.87 -7.73
C TYR A 562 10.00 29.47 -6.62
N ASP A 563 9.61 29.33 -5.36
CA ASP A 563 10.39 29.78 -4.20
C ASP A 563 11.74 29.04 -4.10
N ASN A 564 11.80 27.79 -4.60
CA ASN A 564 13.02 27.00 -4.75
C ASN A 564 13.69 27.12 -6.12
N ASN A 565 13.43 28.24 -6.82
CA ASN A 565 14.10 28.64 -8.06
C ASN A 565 13.92 27.68 -9.26
N VAL A 566 12.85 26.93 -9.35
CA VAL A 566 12.46 26.26 -10.57
C VAL A 566 12.10 27.32 -11.63
N ARG A 567 12.72 27.23 -12.81
CA ARG A 567 12.62 28.30 -13.83
C ARG A 567 11.21 28.46 -14.38
N TYR A 568 10.48 27.36 -14.58
CA TYR A 568 9.11 27.39 -15.04
C TYR A 568 8.33 26.21 -14.47
N VAL A 569 7.12 26.48 -14.00
CA VAL A 569 6.23 25.45 -13.46
C VAL A 569 4.95 25.44 -14.30
N VAL A 570 4.65 24.28 -14.87
CA VAL A 570 3.39 24.02 -15.56
C VAL A 570 2.39 23.52 -14.54
N GLN A 571 1.43 24.40 -14.20
CA GLN A 571 0.27 23.99 -13.39
C GLN A 571 -0.84 23.58 -14.34
N THR A 572 -1.11 22.26 -14.44
CA THR A 572 -2.02 21.70 -15.44
C THR A 572 -3.43 22.26 -15.34
N ASP A 573 -3.99 22.37 -14.14
CA ASP A 573 -5.36 22.89 -13.93
C ASP A 573 -5.49 24.37 -14.31
N TYR A 574 -4.47 25.17 -14.02
CA TYR A 574 -4.44 26.57 -14.42
C TYR A 574 -4.33 26.71 -15.95
N MET A 575 -3.47 25.92 -16.58
CA MET A 575 -3.29 25.93 -18.04
C MET A 575 -4.58 25.46 -18.74
N ALA A 576 -5.22 24.40 -18.24
CA ALA A 576 -6.50 23.93 -18.73
C ALA A 576 -7.58 25.01 -18.61
N SER A 577 -7.68 25.69 -17.45
CA SER A 577 -8.63 26.79 -17.22
C SER A 577 -8.37 27.99 -18.14
N LYS A 578 -7.10 28.33 -18.37
CA LYS A 578 -6.73 29.40 -19.30
C LYS A 578 -7.06 29.04 -20.74
N SER A 579 -6.74 27.84 -21.18
CA SER A 579 -7.08 27.33 -22.50
C SER A 579 -8.59 27.31 -22.72
N PHE A 580 -9.35 26.83 -21.72
CA PHE A 580 -10.82 26.88 -21.75
C PHE A 580 -11.34 28.31 -21.92
N ARG A 581 -10.84 29.26 -21.12
CA ARG A 581 -11.23 30.68 -21.25
C ARG A 581 -10.93 31.21 -22.65
N ASP A 582 -9.77 30.91 -23.23
CA ASP A 582 -9.36 31.42 -24.52
C ASP A 582 -10.20 30.81 -25.67
N VAL A 583 -10.60 29.55 -25.56
CA VAL A 583 -11.58 28.89 -26.46
C VAL A 583 -12.94 29.50 -26.28
N PHE A 584 -13.41 29.64 -25.04
CA PHE A 584 -14.73 30.19 -24.72
C PHE A 584 -14.87 31.63 -25.23
N ALA A 585 -13.89 32.48 -25.01
CA ALA A 585 -13.89 33.86 -25.49
C ALA A 585 -13.93 33.97 -27.02
N LYS A 586 -13.37 33.01 -27.76
CA LYS A 586 -13.43 32.99 -29.22
C LYS A 586 -14.75 32.48 -29.77
N GLU A 587 -15.45 31.65 -29.03
CA GLU A 587 -16.66 30.96 -29.50
C GLU A 587 -17.97 31.60 -29.03
N ILE A 588 -17.96 32.37 -27.90
CA ILE A 588 -19.18 32.91 -27.28
C ILE A 588 -19.92 33.94 -28.15
N ASP A 589 -19.18 34.67 -28.99
CA ASP A 589 -19.75 35.70 -29.86
C ASP A 589 -20.23 35.15 -31.21
N LYS A 590 -20.03 33.84 -31.48
CA LYS A 590 -20.54 33.21 -32.70
C LYS A 590 -22.04 32.94 -32.63
N PRO A 591 -22.75 32.99 -33.77
CA PRO A 591 -24.18 32.61 -33.81
C PRO A 591 -24.40 31.18 -33.29
N GLY A 592 -25.48 30.95 -32.54
CA GLY A 592 -25.70 29.75 -31.75
C GLY A 592 -25.45 28.40 -32.42
N ALA A 593 -25.77 28.21 -33.71
CA ALA A 593 -25.52 26.97 -34.43
C ALA A 593 -24.05 26.77 -34.83
N GLU A 594 -23.25 27.84 -34.91
CA GLU A 594 -21.85 27.83 -35.27
C GLU A 594 -20.92 27.85 -34.05
N SER A 595 -21.50 28.18 -32.88
CA SER A 595 -20.74 28.23 -31.62
C SER A 595 -20.24 26.84 -31.25
N PHE A 596 -18.94 26.75 -31.00
CA PHE A 596 -18.22 25.49 -30.66
C PHE A 596 -18.23 24.38 -31.71
N GLY A 597 -18.88 24.57 -32.88
CA GLY A 597 -19.03 23.52 -33.88
C GLY A 597 -17.67 22.94 -34.40
N ASP A 598 -16.85 23.81 -34.95
CA ASP A 598 -15.53 23.41 -35.50
C ASP A 598 -14.54 23.10 -34.39
N SER A 599 -14.50 23.92 -33.34
CA SER A 599 -13.62 23.70 -32.18
C SER A 599 -13.96 22.41 -31.45
N GLY A 600 -15.27 22.09 -31.30
CA GLY A 600 -15.71 20.85 -30.68
C GLY A 600 -15.39 19.62 -31.53
N SER A 601 -15.52 19.72 -32.87
CA SER A 601 -15.21 18.60 -33.77
C SER A 601 -13.70 18.32 -33.86
N GLN A 602 -12.88 19.36 -33.79
CA GLN A 602 -11.42 19.20 -33.75
C GLN A 602 -11.00 18.60 -32.40
N HIS A 603 -11.47 19.15 -31.29
CA HIS A 603 -11.20 18.61 -29.98
C HIS A 603 -11.62 17.14 -29.83
N TRP A 604 -12.77 16.74 -30.40
CA TRP A 604 -13.17 15.33 -30.42
C TRP A 604 -12.19 14.43 -31.18
N LYS A 605 -11.66 14.91 -32.33
CA LYS A 605 -10.67 14.15 -33.10
C LYS A 605 -9.36 14.01 -32.32
N ASP A 606 -8.89 15.10 -31.71
CA ASP A 606 -7.65 15.14 -30.93
C ASP A 606 -7.79 14.22 -29.69
N THR A 607 -8.89 14.35 -28.93
CA THR A 607 -9.17 13.48 -27.77
C THR A 607 -9.25 12.01 -28.16
N ARG A 608 -9.83 11.71 -29.34
CA ARG A 608 -9.88 10.33 -29.83
C ARG A 608 -8.50 9.82 -30.23
N ALA A 609 -7.69 10.63 -30.89
CA ALA A 609 -6.34 10.26 -31.25
C ALA A 609 -5.45 10.03 -30.01
N ILE A 610 -5.55 10.92 -29.01
CA ILE A 610 -4.87 10.75 -27.72
C ILE A 610 -5.34 9.45 -27.04
N ARG A 611 -6.64 9.22 -26.96
CA ARG A 611 -7.19 8.00 -26.36
C ARG A 611 -6.73 6.74 -27.08
N ASP A 612 -6.73 6.76 -28.42
CA ASP A 612 -6.37 5.59 -29.22
C ASP A 612 -4.87 5.29 -29.08
N ASN A 613 -4.02 6.31 -29.02
CA ASN A 613 -2.58 6.19 -28.80
C ASN A 613 -2.24 5.80 -27.35
N LEU A 614 -2.80 6.49 -26.34
CA LEU A 614 -2.65 6.11 -24.94
C LEU A 614 -3.34 4.79 -24.65
N GLY A 615 -4.50 4.51 -25.29
CA GLY A 615 -5.25 3.29 -25.13
C GLY A 615 -4.55 2.04 -25.71
N GLU A 616 -3.63 2.18 -26.65
CA GLU A 616 -2.73 1.08 -27.04
C GLU A 616 -1.68 0.85 -25.96
N ILE A 617 -1.17 1.90 -25.32
CA ILE A 617 -0.22 1.83 -24.21
C ILE A 617 -0.93 1.30 -22.95
N PHE A 618 -2.10 1.86 -22.58
CA PHE A 618 -2.88 1.44 -21.41
C PHE A 618 -3.66 0.12 -21.60
N LYS A 619 -3.84 -0.40 -22.81
CA LYS A 619 -4.31 -1.79 -22.99
C LYS A 619 -3.24 -2.82 -22.71
N LEU A 620 -1.99 -2.39 -22.66
CA LEU A 620 -0.84 -3.20 -22.26
C LEU A 620 -0.58 -3.09 -20.76
N VAL A 621 -1.06 -2.04 -20.09
CA VAL A 621 -1.15 -1.85 -18.64
C VAL A 621 -2.53 -2.30 -18.14
#